data_f5e545890220d9669535f304271fe0f1
#
_entry.id   f5e545890220d9669535f304271fe0f1
#
_cell.length_a   1.000
_cell.length_b   1.000
_cell.length_c   1.000
_cell.angle_alpha   90.00
_cell.angle_beta   90.00
_cell.angle_gamma   90.00
#
_symmetry.space_group_name_H-M   'P 1'
#
loop_
_entity.id
_entity.type
_entity.pdbx_description
1 polymer ?
#
loop_
_entity_poly.entity_id
_entity_poly.type
_entity_poly.pdbx_seq_one_letter_code
_entity_poly.pdbx_strand_id
1 'polypeptide(L)'
;KYISGLWSNQLVRGTTILFAGSTLVNLGGFFYHLILARLLGPVEYGSLAALLGLTYLVSIPIGSMDLLVTKMVSSFESSHLLSHTRSFLFYVFNIVCKISFVAFPILVLSTGKIQDFLHLNSPWGIIFTWISVILWLVITLFRSALKGLVKFEGLVTSQIIEMAFRVILSVGLIVFVGKSYLNAQIGTIIASLIGLGVAL
;
A
#
# COMPACT_ATOMS: atom_id res chain seq x y z
N LYS A 1 39.99 -2.31 4.03
CA LYS A 1 39.48 -2.85 5.33
C LYS A 1 38.61 -1.87 6.09
N TYR A 2 38.89 -0.54 6.09
CA TYR A 2 38.05 0.48 6.80
C TYR A 2 36.69 0.71 6.12
N ILE A 3 36.65 0.70 4.80
CA ILE A 3 35.38 0.94 4.04
C ILE A 3 34.40 -0.23 4.22
N SER A 4 34.89 -1.49 4.31
CA SER A 4 34.04 -2.65 4.53
C SER A 4 33.31 -2.64 5.89
N GLY A 5 33.90 -2.06 6.92
CA GLY A 5 33.29 -1.94 8.25
C GLY A 5 32.19 -0.90 8.33
N LEU A 6 32.31 0.22 7.60
CA LEU A 6 31.29 1.27 7.55
C LEU A 6 30.06 0.81 6.76
N TRP A 7 30.27 0.13 5.65
CA TRP A 7 29.19 -0.44 4.83
C TRP A 7 28.43 -1.56 5.56
N SER A 8 29.14 -2.42 6.28
CA SER A 8 28.49 -3.47 7.08
C SER A 8 27.61 -2.88 8.18
N ASN A 9 28.04 -1.83 8.85
CA ASN A 9 27.25 -1.17 9.90
C ASN A 9 26.00 -0.45 9.36
N GLN A 10 26.10 0.21 8.20
CA GLN A 10 24.93 0.86 7.57
C GLN A 10 23.93 -0.15 7.05
N LEU A 11 24.36 -1.22 6.40
CA LEU A 11 23.50 -2.29 5.92
C LEU A 11 22.81 -3.02 7.08
N VAL A 12 23.54 -3.35 8.14
CA VAL A 12 22.98 -3.99 9.34
C VAL A 12 21.96 -3.07 10.00
N ARG A 13 22.28 -1.80 10.20
CA ARG A 13 21.34 -0.82 10.74
C ARG A 13 20.09 -0.70 9.87
N GLY A 14 20.25 -0.56 8.55
CA GLY A 14 19.14 -0.43 7.61
C GLY A 14 18.23 -1.67 7.60
N THR A 15 18.83 -2.87 7.58
CA THR A 15 18.07 -4.13 7.64
C THR A 15 17.33 -4.27 8.98
N THR A 16 17.95 -3.87 10.10
CA THR A 16 17.30 -3.88 11.41
C THR A 16 16.11 -2.94 11.47
N ILE A 17 16.24 -1.73 10.91
CA ILE A 17 15.13 -0.75 10.82
C ILE A 17 13.99 -1.33 9.96
N LEU A 18 14.29 -1.93 8.81
CA LEU A 18 13.29 -2.58 7.96
C LEU A 18 12.58 -3.72 8.69
N PHE A 19 13.34 -4.60 9.34
CA PHE A 19 12.77 -5.74 10.07
C PHE A 19 11.88 -5.27 11.23
N ALA A 20 12.38 -4.39 12.08
CA ALA A 20 11.61 -3.86 13.20
C ALA A 20 10.36 -3.09 12.73
N GLY A 21 10.52 -2.23 11.70
CA GLY A 21 9.42 -1.46 11.13
C GLY A 21 8.35 -2.34 10.48
N SER A 22 8.74 -3.30 9.64
CA SER A 22 7.79 -4.22 9.02
C SER A 22 7.08 -5.11 10.05
N THR A 23 7.77 -5.55 11.08
CA THR A 23 7.16 -6.29 12.20
C THR A 23 6.10 -5.44 12.91
N LEU A 24 6.42 -4.18 13.20
CA LEU A 24 5.48 -3.25 13.85
C LEU A 24 4.24 -3.01 12.96
N VAL A 25 4.42 -2.79 11.66
CA VAL A 25 3.32 -2.61 10.70
C VAL A 25 2.47 -3.88 10.60
N ASN A 26 3.08 -5.06 10.56
CA ASN A 26 2.34 -6.33 10.51
C ASN A 26 1.55 -6.59 11.81
N LEU A 27 2.12 -6.31 12.97
CA LEU A 27 1.40 -6.35 14.25
C LEU A 27 0.24 -5.35 14.26
N GLY A 28 0.46 -4.13 13.78
CA GLY A 28 -0.60 -3.13 13.62
C GLY A 28 -1.72 -3.63 12.70
N GLY A 29 -1.37 -4.29 11.60
CA GLY A 29 -2.32 -4.93 10.69
C GLY A 29 -3.15 -6.03 11.36
N PHE A 30 -2.51 -6.87 12.16
CA PHE A 30 -3.21 -7.89 12.94
C PHE A 30 -4.22 -7.27 13.91
N PHE A 31 -3.81 -6.28 14.71
CA PHE A 31 -4.72 -5.60 15.63
C PHE A 31 -5.83 -4.84 14.89
N TYR A 32 -5.53 -4.22 13.76
CA TYR A 32 -6.54 -3.58 12.91
C TYR A 32 -7.66 -4.56 12.53
N HIS A 33 -7.32 -5.74 12.01
CA HIS A 33 -8.31 -6.74 11.66
C HIS A 33 -9.07 -7.29 12.86
N LEU A 34 -8.40 -7.48 14.00
CA LEU A 34 -9.04 -7.92 15.24
C LEU A 34 -10.08 -6.91 15.73
N ILE A 35 -9.74 -5.61 15.72
CA ILE A 35 -10.64 -4.52 16.12
C ILE A 35 -11.83 -4.44 15.16
N LEU A 36 -11.58 -4.46 13.85
CA LEU A 36 -12.63 -4.37 12.85
C LEU A 36 -13.59 -5.55 12.91
N ALA A 37 -13.08 -6.77 13.12
CA ALA A 37 -13.93 -7.96 13.23
C ALA A 37 -14.90 -7.85 14.43
N ARG A 38 -14.46 -7.25 15.53
CA ARG A 38 -15.31 -7.04 16.71
C ARG A 38 -16.31 -5.90 16.54
N LEU A 39 -15.90 -4.80 15.89
CA LEU A 39 -16.76 -3.63 15.72
C LEU A 39 -17.83 -3.81 14.63
N LEU A 40 -17.46 -4.42 13.52
CA LEU A 40 -18.34 -4.61 12.36
C LEU A 40 -19.28 -5.81 12.52
N GLY A 41 -18.84 -6.84 13.25
CA GLY A 41 -19.55 -8.11 13.32
C GLY A 41 -19.35 -8.97 12.08
N PRO A 42 -19.92 -10.21 12.06
CA PRO A 42 -19.55 -11.22 11.07
C PRO A 42 -19.95 -10.88 9.63
N VAL A 43 -21.10 -10.24 9.43
CA VAL A 43 -21.62 -9.93 8.09
C VAL A 43 -20.80 -8.83 7.41
N GLU A 44 -20.65 -7.69 8.09
CA GLU A 44 -19.91 -6.55 7.55
C GLU A 44 -18.41 -6.84 7.43
N TYR A 45 -17.84 -7.55 8.41
CA TYR A 45 -16.45 -7.97 8.33
C TYR A 45 -16.22 -9.04 7.24
N GLY A 46 -17.18 -9.94 7.03
CA GLY A 46 -17.16 -10.90 5.93
C GLY A 46 -17.12 -10.22 4.56
N SER A 47 -17.92 -9.17 4.36
CA SER A 47 -17.89 -8.34 3.14
C SER A 47 -16.52 -7.66 2.95
N LEU A 48 -15.95 -7.09 4.02
CA LEU A 48 -14.61 -6.52 3.99
C LEU A 48 -13.55 -7.57 3.64
N ALA A 49 -13.61 -8.76 4.24
CA ALA A 49 -12.67 -9.84 3.98
C ALA A 49 -12.73 -10.37 2.54
N ALA A 50 -13.93 -10.44 1.95
CA ALA A 50 -14.10 -10.80 0.54
C ALA A 50 -13.43 -9.76 -0.39
N LEU A 51 -13.57 -8.46 -0.10
CA LEU A 51 -12.91 -7.40 -0.85
C LEU A 51 -11.38 -7.38 -0.67
N LEU A 52 -10.90 -7.74 0.51
CA LEU A 52 -9.46 -7.95 0.74
C LEU A 52 -8.94 -9.13 -0.09
N GLY A 53 -9.68 -10.23 -0.19
CA GLY A 53 -9.35 -11.34 -1.08
C GLY A 53 -9.15 -10.89 -2.52
N LEU A 54 -10.04 -10.03 -3.03
CA LEU A 54 -9.92 -9.42 -4.36
C LEU A 54 -8.63 -8.58 -4.48
N THR A 55 -8.30 -7.79 -3.44
CA THR A 55 -7.07 -7.00 -3.39
C THR A 55 -5.82 -7.89 -3.42
N TYR A 56 -5.82 -9.03 -2.72
CA TYR A 56 -4.69 -9.97 -2.73
C TYR A 56 -4.42 -10.58 -4.10
N LEU A 57 -5.43 -10.82 -4.93
CA LEU A 57 -5.23 -11.29 -6.31
C LEU A 57 -4.42 -10.29 -7.13
N VAL A 58 -4.62 -9.00 -6.92
CA VAL A 58 -3.89 -7.94 -7.63
C VAL A 58 -2.51 -7.67 -7.00
N SER A 59 -2.23 -8.19 -5.81
CA SER A 59 -0.95 -7.98 -5.13
C SER A 59 0.26 -8.58 -5.85
N ILE A 60 0.06 -9.67 -6.60
CA ILE A 60 1.15 -10.40 -7.30
C ILE A 60 1.84 -9.53 -8.35
N PRO A 61 1.14 -8.92 -9.32
CA PRO A 61 1.78 -8.01 -10.27
C PRO A 61 2.37 -6.77 -9.62
N ILE A 62 1.77 -6.26 -8.53
CA ILE A 62 2.32 -5.11 -7.79
C ILE A 62 3.65 -5.46 -7.14
N GLY A 63 3.77 -6.65 -6.55
CA GLY A 63 5.02 -7.14 -5.97
C GLY A 63 6.14 -7.29 -7.01
N SER A 64 5.82 -7.71 -8.23
CA SER A 64 6.78 -7.78 -9.33
C SER A 64 7.28 -6.39 -9.74
N MET A 65 6.40 -5.40 -9.76
CA MET A 65 6.78 -4.00 -10.02
C MET A 65 7.69 -3.45 -8.91
N ASP A 66 7.39 -3.74 -7.63
CA ASP A 66 8.22 -3.34 -6.49
C ASP A 66 9.66 -3.83 -6.64
N LEU A 67 9.84 -5.11 -7.00
CA LEU A 67 11.17 -5.70 -7.21
C LEU A 67 11.93 -5.06 -8.39
N LEU A 68 11.25 -4.84 -9.52
CA LEU A 68 11.84 -4.22 -10.70
C LEU A 68 12.30 -2.79 -10.42
N VAL A 69 11.43 -1.97 -9.83
CA VAL A 69 11.73 -0.57 -9.53
C VAL A 69 12.89 -0.49 -8.52
N THR A 70 12.84 -1.28 -7.45
CA THR A 70 13.91 -1.32 -6.46
C THR A 70 15.27 -1.68 -7.10
N LYS A 71 15.30 -2.71 -7.96
CA LYS A 71 16.52 -3.15 -8.65
C LYS A 71 17.07 -2.07 -9.58
N MET A 72 16.21 -1.44 -10.40
CA MET A 72 16.63 -0.41 -11.36
C MET A 72 17.15 0.82 -10.63
N VAL A 73 16.45 1.31 -9.61
CA VAL A 73 16.88 2.46 -8.82
C VAL A 73 18.23 2.19 -8.11
N SER A 74 18.39 1.01 -7.52
CA SER A 74 19.66 0.60 -6.90
C SER A 74 20.81 0.54 -7.92
N SER A 75 20.55 0.07 -9.15
CA SER A 75 21.54 0.05 -10.22
C SER A 75 21.95 1.46 -10.67
N PHE A 76 21.02 2.40 -10.78
CA PHE A 76 21.33 3.78 -11.13
C PHE A 76 22.10 4.51 -10.02
N GLU A 77 21.76 4.25 -8.76
CA GLU A 77 22.47 4.79 -7.60
C GLU A 77 23.92 4.31 -7.57
N SER A 78 24.15 3.01 -7.75
CA SER A 78 25.50 2.44 -7.78
C SER A 78 26.36 2.95 -8.94
N SER A 79 25.74 3.39 -10.04
CA SER A 79 26.39 3.96 -11.21
C SER A 79 26.53 5.49 -11.16
N HIS A 80 26.13 6.14 -10.05
CA HIS A 80 26.09 7.61 -9.90
C HIS A 80 25.23 8.33 -10.93
N LEU A 81 24.18 7.68 -11.47
CA LEU A 81 23.31 8.20 -12.52
C LEU A 81 21.97 8.69 -11.93
N LEU A 82 22.02 9.57 -10.93
CA LEU A 82 20.83 10.09 -10.22
C LEU A 82 19.79 10.76 -11.13
N SER A 83 20.23 11.44 -12.19
CA SER A 83 19.33 12.06 -13.17
C SER A 83 18.45 11.01 -13.89
N HIS A 84 19.01 9.82 -14.14
CA HIS A 84 18.29 8.71 -14.77
C HIS A 84 17.24 8.11 -13.82
N THR A 85 17.50 8.09 -12.53
CA THR A 85 16.53 7.63 -11.51
C THR A 85 15.24 8.46 -11.57
N ARG A 86 15.35 9.78 -11.60
CA ARG A 86 14.18 10.66 -11.69
C ARG A 86 13.38 10.45 -12.98
N SER A 87 14.08 10.40 -14.12
CA SER A 87 13.45 10.18 -15.42
C SER A 87 12.77 8.81 -15.50
N PHE A 88 13.42 7.76 -14.95
CA PHE A 88 12.86 6.43 -14.87
C PHE A 88 11.61 6.38 -13.99
N LEU A 89 11.64 6.96 -12.79
CA LEU A 89 10.48 6.99 -11.90
C LEU A 89 9.31 7.74 -12.53
N PHE A 90 9.57 8.86 -13.20
CA PHE A 90 8.55 9.61 -13.93
C PHE A 90 7.95 8.79 -15.08
N TYR A 91 8.78 8.06 -15.81
CA TYR A 91 8.34 7.16 -16.89
C TYR A 91 7.44 6.04 -16.34
N VAL A 92 7.87 5.36 -15.27
CA VAL A 92 7.08 4.29 -14.64
C VAL A 92 5.77 4.85 -14.07
N PHE A 93 5.81 6.02 -13.43
CA PHE A 93 4.61 6.70 -12.92
C PHE A 93 3.60 6.99 -14.04
N ASN A 94 4.06 7.51 -15.19
CA ASN A 94 3.18 7.73 -16.33
C ASN A 94 2.57 6.42 -16.88
N ILE A 95 3.34 5.33 -16.89
CA ILE A 95 2.81 4.02 -17.28
C ILE A 95 1.74 3.56 -16.30
N VAL A 96 2.01 3.64 -15.00
CA VAL A 96 1.04 3.31 -13.95
C VAL A 96 -0.24 4.12 -14.09
N CYS A 97 -0.12 5.43 -14.29
CA CYS A 97 -1.29 6.31 -14.51
C CYS A 97 -2.08 5.91 -15.76
N LYS A 98 -1.42 5.63 -16.88
CA LYS A 98 -2.08 5.21 -18.14
C LYS A 98 -2.81 3.87 -17.96
N ILE A 99 -2.12 2.88 -17.35
CA ILE A 99 -2.73 1.57 -17.08
C ILE A 99 -3.93 1.73 -16.14
N SER A 100 -3.79 2.50 -15.07
CA SER A 100 -4.88 2.77 -14.11
C SER A 100 -6.06 3.48 -14.78
N PHE A 101 -5.79 4.45 -15.65
CA PHE A 101 -6.83 5.18 -16.40
C PHE A 101 -7.63 4.28 -17.34
N VAL A 102 -6.99 3.31 -18.00
CA VAL A 102 -7.66 2.33 -18.86
C VAL A 102 -8.33 1.22 -18.06
N ALA A 103 -7.65 0.72 -17.01
CA ALA A 103 -8.15 -0.38 -16.19
C ALA A 103 -9.35 0.03 -15.33
N PHE A 104 -9.35 1.24 -14.78
CA PHE A 104 -10.41 1.68 -13.87
C PHE A 104 -11.82 1.62 -14.45
N PRO A 105 -12.12 2.13 -15.66
CA PRO A 105 -13.43 1.97 -16.26
C PRO A 105 -13.83 0.50 -16.46
N ILE A 106 -12.89 -0.35 -16.89
CA ILE A 106 -13.14 -1.79 -17.09
C ILE A 106 -13.50 -2.46 -15.77
N LEU A 107 -12.79 -2.11 -14.70
CA LEU A 107 -13.02 -2.61 -13.36
C LEU A 107 -14.37 -2.12 -12.81
N VAL A 108 -14.74 -0.87 -13.07
CA VAL A 108 -16.06 -0.31 -12.70
C VAL A 108 -17.19 -1.00 -13.47
N LEU A 109 -17.03 -1.28 -14.76
CA LEU A 109 -18.03 -2.01 -15.55
C LEU A 109 -18.22 -3.45 -15.06
N SER A 110 -17.18 -4.08 -14.52
CA SER A 110 -17.27 -5.43 -13.95
C SER A 110 -17.85 -5.46 -12.53
N THR A 111 -18.08 -4.31 -11.91
CA THR A 111 -18.54 -4.21 -10.52
C THR A 111 -19.83 -4.98 -10.26
N GLY A 112 -20.81 -4.92 -11.17
CA GLY A 112 -22.08 -5.64 -11.01
C GLY A 112 -21.88 -7.16 -10.91
N LYS A 113 -21.10 -7.75 -11.81
CA LYS A 113 -20.82 -9.20 -11.79
C LYS A 113 -20.05 -9.63 -10.54
N ILE A 114 -19.10 -8.80 -10.10
CA ILE A 114 -18.31 -9.05 -8.88
C ILE A 114 -19.19 -8.93 -7.64
N GLN A 115 -20.10 -7.95 -7.61
CA GLN A 115 -21.06 -7.76 -6.53
C GLN A 115 -21.95 -8.99 -6.35
N ASP A 116 -22.52 -9.49 -7.45
CA ASP A 116 -23.37 -10.67 -7.46
C ASP A 116 -22.59 -11.91 -7.00
N PHE A 117 -21.36 -12.08 -7.46
CA PHE A 117 -20.49 -13.20 -7.08
C PHE A 117 -20.09 -13.18 -5.60
N LEU A 118 -19.78 -11.98 -5.07
CA LEU A 118 -19.39 -11.81 -3.66
C LEU A 118 -20.58 -11.60 -2.72
N HIS A 119 -21.83 -11.58 -3.24
CA HIS A 119 -23.07 -11.33 -2.49
C HIS A 119 -23.00 -10.06 -1.63
N LEU A 120 -22.46 -8.98 -2.19
CA LEU A 120 -22.31 -7.71 -1.48
C LEU A 120 -23.58 -6.87 -1.56
N ASN A 121 -23.92 -6.21 -0.46
CA ASN A 121 -25.10 -5.35 -0.38
C ASN A 121 -24.95 -4.03 -1.18
N SER A 122 -23.74 -3.66 -1.57
CA SER A 122 -23.49 -2.38 -2.24
C SER A 122 -22.32 -2.45 -3.22
N PRO A 123 -22.44 -1.86 -4.43
CA PRO A 123 -21.35 -1.78 -5.40
C PRO A 123 -20.20 -0.86 -4.95
N TRP A 124 -20.48 0.09 -4.05
CA TRP A 124 -19.48 1.06 -3.58
C TRP A 124 -18.27 0.43 -2.95
N GLY A 125 -18.42 -0.71 -2.26
CA GLY A 125 -17.30 -1.44 -1.67
C GLY A 125 -16.27 -1.88 -2.70
N ILE A 126 -16.71 -2.34 -3.86
CA ILE A 126 -15.84 -2.76 -4.96
C ILE A 126 -15.15 -1.54 -5.58
N ILE A 127 -15.89 -0.44 -5.78
CA ILE A 127 -15.33 0.81 -6.32
C ILE A 127 -14.24 1.36 -5.39
N PHE A 128 -14.48 1.39 -4.07
CA PHE A 128 -13.47 1.81 -3.09
C PHE A 128 -12.27 0.87 -3.06
N THR A 129 -12.48 -0.43 -3.26
CA THR A 129 -11.38 -1.39 -3.40
C THR A 129 -10.50 -1.07 -4.62
N TRP A 130 -11.09 -0.75 -5.78
CA TRP A 130 -10.32 -0.38 -6.97
C TRP A 130 -9.55 0.92 -6.77
N ILE A 131 -10.14 1.92 -6.13
CA ILE A 131 -9.45 3.15 -5.76
C ILE A 131 -8.27 2.84 -4.84
N SER A 132 -8.46 1.98 -3.83
CA SER A 132 -7.40 1.56 -2.91
C SER A 132 -6.26 0.83 -3.62
N VAL A 133 -6.56 -0.03 -4.59
CA VAL A 133 -5.56 -0.75 -5.40
C VAL A 133 -4.73 0.22 -6.23
N ILE A 134 -5.34 1.21 -6.87
CA ILE A 134 -4.62 2.23 -7.64
C ILE A 134 -3.70 3.06 -6.74
N LEU A 135 -4.19 3.50 -5.58
CA LEU A 135 -3.39 4.21 -4.60
C LEU A 135 -2.22 3.34 -4.11
N TRP A 136 -2.46 2.06 -3.85
CA TRP A 136 -1.42 1.14 -3.43
C TRP A 136 -0.34 0.96 -4.50
N LEU A 137 -0.70 0.88 -5.79
CA LEU A 137 0.23 0.86 -6.91
C LEU A 137 1.15 2.09 -6.89
N VAL A 138 0.56 3.28 -6.74
CA VAL A 138 1.31 4.54 -6.72
C VAL A 138 2.24 4.62 -5.49
N ILE A 139 1.73 4.28 -4.30
CA ILE A 139 2.54 4.26 -3.07
C ILE A 139 3.71 3.28 -3.21
N THR A 140 3.45 2.08 -3.77
CA THR A 140 4.48 1.06 -3.96
C THR A 140 5.61 1.58 -4.84
N LEU A 141 5.32 2.34 -5.90
CA LEU A 141 6.35 2.93 -6.76
C LEU A 141 7.32 3.82 -5.96
N PHE A 142 6.80 4.74 -5.12
CA PHE A 142 7.66 5.62 -4.32
C PHE A 142 8.40 4.87 -3.22
N ARG A 143 7.75 3.91 -2.57
CA ARG A 143 8.40 3.05 -1.56
C ARG A 143 9.49 2.17 -2.15
N SER A 144 9.31 1.68 -3.37
CA SER A 144 10.32 0.91 -4.10
C SER A 144 11.53 1.78 -4.44
N ALA A 145 11.31 3.07 -4.77
CA ALA A 145 12.38 4.03 -4.96
C ALA A 145 13.16 4.27 -3.66
N LEU A 146 12.49 4.46 -2.52
CA LEU A 146 13.14 4.59 -1.21
C LEU A 146 13.95 3.35 -0.84
N LYS A 147 13.45 2.14 -1.14
CA LYS A 147 14.19 0.88 -0.97
C LYS A 147 15.45 0.86 -1.84
N GLY A 148 15.33 1.20 -3.12
CA GLY A 148 16.46 1.23 -4.06
C GLY A 148 17.53 2.25 -3.68
N LEU A 149 17.15 3.38 -3.09
CA LEU A 149 18.03 4.43 -2.55
C LEU A 149 18.54 4.13 -1.14
N VAL A 150 18.23 2.96 -0.57
CA VAL A 150 18.61 2.56 0.81
C VAL A 150 18.09 3.53 1.89
N LYS A 151 17.05 4.32 1.57
CA LYS A 151 16.39 5.25 2.51
C LYS A 151 15.33 4.55 3.34
N PHE A 152 15.74 3.57 4.13
CA PHE A 152 14.83 2.70 4.88
C PHE A 152 14.06 3.42 5.98
N GLU A 153 14.62 4.47 6.57
CA GLU A 153 13.93 5.28 7.58
C GLU A 153 12.67 5.94 7.00
N GLY A 154 12.77 6.57 5.83
CA GLY A 154 11.63 7.18 5.14
C GLY A 154 10.56 6.15 4.74
N LEU A 155 11.00 4.99 4.24
CA LEU A 155 10.10 3.89 3.91
C LEU A 155 9.28 3.43 5.13
N VAL A 156 9.97 3.10 6.22
CA VAL A 156 9.34 2.60 7.46
C VAL A 156 8.43 3.65 8.09
N THR A 157 8.87 4.91 8.12
CA THR A 157 8.07 6.03 8.63
C THR A 157 6.76 6.17 7.84
N SER A 158 6.82 6.14 6.51
CA SER A 158 5.64 6.18 5.66
C SER A 158 4.67 5.01 5.95
N GLN A 159 5.18 3.81 6.16
CA GLN A 159 4.36 2.63 6.47
C GLN A 159 3.70 2.71 7.85
N ILE A 160 4.46 3.15 8.87
CA ILE A 160 3.94 3.28 10.24
C ILE A 160 2.88 4.37 10.30
N ILE A 161 3.12 5.53 9.69
CA ILE A 161 2.15 6.62 9.65
C ILE A 161 0.87 6.17 8.93
N GLU A 162 0.98 5.56 7.75
CA GLU A 162 -0.18 5.01 7.05
C GLU A 162 -0.96 4.03 7.93
N MET A 163 -0.27 3.09 8.60
CA MET A 163 -0.91 2.10 9.45
C MET A 163 -1.62 2.73 10.63
N ALA A 164 -0.98 3.70 11.31
CA ALA A 164 -1.56 4.42 12.43
C ALA A 164 -2.84 5.17 12.02
N PHE A 165 -2.77 5.94 10.92
CA PHE A 165 -3.95 6.64 10.40
C PHE A 165 -5.03 5.68 9.90
N ARG A 166 -4.68 4.55 9.32
CA ARG A 166 -5.64 3.51 8.91
C ARG A 166 -6.45 3.02 10.10
N VAL A 167 -5.79 2.70 11.21
CA VAL A 167 -6.50 2.28 12.44
C VAL A 167 -7.37 3.39 12.98
N ILE A 168 -6.82 4.59 13.17
CA ILE A 168 -7.52 5.73 13.78
C ILE A 168 -8.75 6.12 12.94
N LEU A 169 -8.57 6.30 11.63
CA LEU A 169 -9.64 6.77 10.75
C LEU A 169 -10.71 5.70 10.53
N SER A 170 -10.31 4.43 10.29
CA SER A 170 -11.30 3.37 10.08
C SER A 170 -12.12 3.12 11.35
N VAL A 171 -11.48 3.03 12.52
CA VAL A 171 -12.19 2.84 13.78
C VAL A 171 -13.03 4.07 14.11
N GLY A 172 -12.50 5.28 13.93
CA GLY A 172 -13.24 6.51 14.13
C GLY A 172 -14.50 6.58 13.27
N LEU A 173 -14.38 6.32 11.95
CA LEU A 173 -15.55 6.34 11.05
C LEU A 173 -16.57 5.26 11.42
N ILE A 174 -16.14 4.06 11.82
CA ILE A 174 -17.07 3.00 12.23
C ILE A 174 -17.84 3.39 13.52
N VAL A 175 -17.17 4.03 14.47
CA VAL A 175 -17.77 4.38 15.76
C VAL A 175 -18.68 5.60 15.62
N PHE A 176 -18.27 6.65 14.88
CA PHE A 176 -19.00 7.92 14.82
C PHE A 176 -19.99 8.01 13.66
N VAL A 177 -19.75 7.34 12.52
CA VAL A 177 -20.62 7.42 11.33
C VAL A 177 -21.53 6.20 11.22
N GLY A 178 -21.02 5.00 11.52
CA GLY A 178 -21.81 3.78 11.50
C GLY A 178 -21.02 2.51 11.23
N LYS A 179 -21.55 1.39 11.67
CA LYS A 179 -20.93 0.06 11.54
C LYS A 179 -21.07 -0.49 10.13
N SER A 180 -20.29 0.05 9.19
CA SER A 180 -20.25 -0.41 7.80
C SER A 180 -18.81 -0.65 7.36
N TYR A 181 -18.60 -1.71 6.57
CA TYR A 181 -17.32 -1.98 5.93
C TYR A 181 -16.88 -0.86 4.98
N LEU A 182 -17.81 -0.09 4.42
CA LEU A 182 -17.51 1.09 3.60
C LEU A 182 -16.72 2.14 4.37
N ASN A 183 -17.08 2.38 5.64
CA ASN A 183 -16.38 3.32 6.50
C ASN A 183 -14.95 2.87 6.79
N ALA A 184 -14.72 1.57 6.95
CA ALA A 184 -13.36 1.01 7.07
C ALA A 184 -12.53 1.26 5.80
N GLN A 185 -13.13 1.10 4.62
CA GLN A 185 -12.44 1.34 3.34
C GLN A 185 -12.14 2.82 3.12
N ILE A 186 -13.07 3.72 3.43
CA ILE A 186 -12.82 5.18 3.36
C ILE A 186 -11.65 5.55 4.27
N GLY A 187 -11.61 5.05 5.49
CA GLY A 187 -10.49 5.25 6.41
C GLY A 187 -9.16 4.75 5.84
N THR A 188 -9.18 3.60 5.17
CA THR A 188 -8.00 3.03 4.48
C THR A 188 -7.54 3.93 3.32
N ILE A 189 -8.46 4.43 2.49
CA ILE A 189 -8.14 5.32 1.36
C ILE A 189 -7.47 6.61 1.86
N ILE A 190 -8.04 7.25 2.87
CA ILE A 190 -7.49 8.49 3.44
C ILE A 190 -6.11 8.22 4.06
N ALA A 191 -5.94 7.13 4.80
CA ALA A 191 -4.67 6.74 5.38
C ALA A 191 -3.60 6.50 4.30
N SER A 192 -3.97 5.88 3.19
CA SER A 192 -3.07 5.64 2.06
C SER A 192 -2.64 6.95 1.38
N LEU A 193 -3.53 7.94 1.27
CA LEU A 193 -3.18 9.28 0.75
C LEU A 193 -2.17 9.98 1.67
N ILE A 194 -2.34 9.87 3.00
CA ILE A 194 -1.40 10.41 3.99
C ILE A 194 -0.04 9.69 3.86
N GLY A 195 -0.05 8.35 3.79
CA GLY A 195 1.16 7.54 3.61
C GLY A 195 1.90 7.87 2.31
N LEU A 196 1.18 8.19 1.23
CA LEU A 196 1.75 8.66 -0.02
C LEU A 196 2.44 10.02 0.16
N GLY A 197 1.77 10.97 0.84
CA GLY A 197 2.36 12.29 1.11
C GLY A 197 3.65 12.24 1.93
N VAL A 198 3.80 11.21 2.78
CA VAL A 198 5.04 10.99 3.56
C VAL A 198 6.13 10.28 2.73
N ALA A 199 5.75 9.51 1.70
CA ALA A 199 6.66 8.77 0.85
C ALA A 199 7.27 9.62 -0.28
N LEU A 200 6.65 10.77 -0.61
CA LEU A 200 7.12 11.77 -1.60
C LEU A 200 8.21 12.66 -1.05
#